data_ef7036767da67cdf0ae2fcaaa225fe53
#
_entry.id   ef7036767da67cdf0ae2fcaaa225fe53
#
_cell.length_a   1.000
_cell.length_b   1.000
_cell.length_c   1.000
_cell.angle_alpha   90.00
_cell.angle_beta   90.00
_cell.angle_gamma   90.00
#
_symmetry.space_group_name_H-M   'P 1'
#
loop_
_entity.id
_entity.type
_entity.pdbx_description
1 polymer ?
#
loop_
_entity_poly.entity_id
_entity_poly.type
_entity_poly.pdbx_seq_one_letter_code
_entity_poly.pdbx_strand_id
1 'polypeptide(L)'
;CYIYDDNELGIFYQKALDNKYINGTIQKYLDGLLLMMYQGICFDGLEYIESLAQTNENSKNVFVAFHFTKELKEIFDNDVKEIVEELGLNYIRVSSSTTDTNKTINDEIIGKIKSSKIVIADFTGQRNSVYFEAGFALGLNIPVIWTCKKEEEKELSFDTRQYPHTLWETKEDLKEQLRNRIKAIS
;
A
#
# COMPACT_ATOMS: atom_id res chain seq x y z
N CYS A 1 16.28 -18.09 1.73
CA CYS A 1 16.92 -17.99 3.05
C CYS A 1 18.16 -17.13 2.88
N TYR A 2 18.16 -15.92 3.43
CA TYR A 2 19.40 -15.16 3.59
C TYR A 2 20.13 -15.76 4.79
N ILE A 3 21.33 -16.28 4.57
CA ILE A 3 22.23 -16.68 5.65
C ILE A 3 22.97 -15.41 6.04
N TYR A 4 22.58 -14.82 7.18
CA TYR A 4 23.37 -13.75 7.78
C TYR A 4 24.65 -14.35 8.40
N ASP A 5 25.77 -13.66 8.24
CA ASP A 5 26.97 -13.96 8.99
C ASP A 5 26.69 -13.76 10.50
N ASP A 6 27.28 -14.58 11.35
CA ASP A 6 27.04 -14.56 12.80
C ASP A 6 27.32 -13.16 13.42
N ASN A 7 28.23 -12.38 12.83
CA ASN A 7 28.50 -10.99 13.26
C ASN A 7 27.36 -10.05 12.92
N GLU A 8 26.75 -10.15 11.73
CA GLU A 8 25.60 -9.31 11.34
C GLU A 8 24.39 -9.62 12.21
N LEU A 9 24.10 -10.91 12.45
CA LEU A 9 23.01 -11.32 13.31
C LEU A 9 23.19 -10.78 14.74
N GLY A 10 24.42 -10.84 15.26
CA GLY A 10 24.78 -10.28 16.58
C GLY A 10 24.54 -8.77 16.66
N ILE A 11 24.87 -8.03 15.62
CA ILE A 11 24.63 -6.56 15.53
C ILE A 11 23.14 -6.25 15.52
N PHE A 12 22.33 -6.98 14.76
CA PHE A 12 20.87 -6.78 14.73
C PHE A 12 20.23 -7.11 16.08
N TYR A 13 20.65 -8.22 16.71
CA TYR A 13 20.17 -8.63 18.01
C TYR A 13 20.51 -7.59 19.08
N GLN A 14 21.76 -7.07 19.10
CA GLN A 14 22.18 -6.03 20.01
C GLN A 14 21.37 -4.74 19.83
N LYS A 15 21.15 -4.30 18.59
CA LYS A 15 20.28 -3.14 18.29
C LYS A 15 18.85 -3.34 18.79
N ALA A 16 18.31 -4.54 18.66
CA ALA A 16 16.97 -4.84 19.16
C ALA A 16 16.90 -4.80 20.69
N LEU A 17 17.96 -5.21 21.40
CA LEU A 17 18.08 -5.06 22.85
C LEU A 17 18.23 -3.60 23.28
N ASP A 18 19.11 -2.85 22.62
CA ASP A 18 19.40 -1.43 22.95
C ASP A 18 18.16 -0.56 22.76
N ASN A 19 17.33 -0.86 21.75
CA ASN A 19 16.04 -0.19 21.50
C ASN A 19 14.90 -0.76 22.34
N LYS A 20 15.16 -1.74 23.22
CA LYS A 20 14.16 -2.40 24.07
C LYS A 20 13.01 -3.07 23.30
N TYR A 21 13.27 -3.50 22.06
CA TYR A 21 12.28 -4.23 21.28
C TYR A 21 12.16 -5.69 21.72
N ILE A 22 13.26 -6.27 22.23
CA ILE A 22 13.30 -7.63 22.74
C ILE A 22 13.98 -7.67 24.10
N ASN A 23 13.60 -8.69 24.90
CA ASN A 23 14.34 -9.11 26.09
C ASN A 23 15.25 -10.28 25.73
N GLY A 24 16.47 -10.22 26.20
CA GLY A 24 17.43 -11.30 25.99
C GLY A 24 18.83 -10.93 26.43
N THR A 25 19.78 -11.80 26.16
CA THR A 25 21.19 -11.58 26.48
C THR A 25 22.07 -12.05 25.32
N ILE A 26 23.23 -11.38 25.17
CA ILE A 26 24.30 -11.84 24.29
C ILE A 26 25.47 -12.26 25.18
N GLN A 27 25.96 -13.47 24.93
CA GLN A 27 27.14 -13.99 25.62
C GLN A 27 28.20 -14.33 24.56
N LYS A 28 29.39 -13.73 24.69
CA LYS A 28 30.51 -14.00 23.79
C LYS A 28 31.46 -14.99 24.46
N TYR A 29 31.74 -16.09 23.77
CA TYR A 29 32.70 -17.09 24.22
C TYR A 29 34.12 -16.78 23.70
N LEU A 30 35.13 -17.41 24.31
CA LEU A 30 36.54 -17.18 24.00
C LEU A 30 36.91 -17.64 22.58
N ASP A 31 36.17 -18.54 21.98
CA ASP A 31 36.31 -19.02 20.61
C ASP A 31 35.63 -18.12 19.56
N GLY A 32 35.04 -17.00 20.01
CA GLY A 32 34.31 -16.06 19.15
C GLY A 32 32.85 -16.41 18.92
N LEU A 33 32.36 -17.55 19.46
CA LEU A 33 30.96 -17.93 19.38
C LEU A 33 30.08 -16.94 20.12
N LEU A 34 28.98 -16.52 19.52
CA LEU A 34 27.96 -15.68 20.11
C LEU A 34 26.74 -16.54 20.50
N LEU A 35 26.43 -16.58 21.79
CA LEU A 35 25.17 -17.13 22.27
C LEU A 35 24.18 -16.00 22.48
N MET A 36 23.09 -16.01 21.71
CA MET A 36 21.99 -15.07 21.83
C MET A 36 20.79 -15.79 22.47
N MET A 37 20.42 -15.36 23.68
CA MET A 37 19.26 -15.92 24.39
C MET A 37 18.09 -14.96 24.29
N TYR A 38 17.09 -15.33 23.50
CA TYR A 38 15.83 -14.60 23.36
C TYR A 38 14.83 -15.00 24.44
N GLN A 39 14.26 -14.03 25.14
CA GLN A 39 13.31 -14.24 26.20
C GLN A 39 11.89 -13.75 25.86
N GLY A 40 11.77 -12.84 24.91
CA GLY A 40 10.48 -12.33 24.46
C GLY A 40 10.59 -10.97 23.78
N ILE A 41 9.49 -10.54 23.18
CA ILE A 41 9.33 -9.18 22.64
C ILE A 41 8.88 -8.28 23.81
N CYS A 42 9.53 -7.11 23.96
CA CYS A 42 9.11 -6.09 24.90
C CYS A 42 7.87 -5.35 24.40
N PHE A 43 7.23 -4.59 25.29
CA PHE A 43 6.07 -3.76 24.93
C PHE A 43 6.44 -2.76 23.80
N ASP A 44 7.58 -2.07 23.92
CA ASP A 44 8.09 -1.15 22.90
C ASP A 44 8.35 -1.86 21.56
N GLY A 45 8.75 -3.13 21.58
CA GLY A 45 8.92 -3.97 20.40
C GLY A 45 7.58 -4.33 19.75
N LEU A 46 6.55 -4.60 20.53
CA LEU A 46 5.20 -4.83 20.01
C LEU A 46 4.63 -3.54 19.39
N GLU A 47 4.75 -2.40 20.09
CA GLU A 47 4.35 -1.11 19.53
C GLU A 47 5.08 -0.80 18.23
N TYR A 48 6.40 -1.09 18.16
CA TYR A 48 7.16 -0.91 16.92
C TYR A 48 6.64 -1.81 15.79
N ILE A 49 6.36 -3.09 16.06
CA ILE A 49 5.77 -4.01 15.07
C ILE A 49 4.39 -3.53 14.64
N GLU A 50 3.55 -3.10 15.58
CA GLU A 50 2.24 -2.53 15.28
C GLU A 50 2.37 -1.25 14.43
N SER A 51 3.35 -0.38 14.73
CA SER A 51 3.60 0.82 13.92
C SER A 51 4.05 0.50 12.49
N LEU A 52 4.77 -0.60 12.29
CA LEU A 52 5.15 -1.08 10.96
C LEU A 52 3.95 -1.69 10.20
N ALA A 53 3.02 -2.28 10.95
CA ALA A 53 1.79 -2.85 10.41
C ALA A 53 0.66 -1.81 10.24
N GLN A 54 0.78 -0.64 10.88
CA GLN A 54 -0.20 0.43 10.75
C GLN A 54 -0.21 0.93 9.30
N THR A 55 -1.20 0.48 8.57
CA THR A 55 -1.78 1.23 7.46
C THR A 55 -2.10 2.64 7.97
N ASN A 56 -2.08 3.63 7.10
CA ASN A 56 -2.37 5.04 7.45
C ASN A 56 -3.85 5.21 7.89
N GLU A 57 -4.26 4.56 8.99
CA GLU A 57 -5.64 4.56 9.49
C GLU A 57 -6.17 5.97 9.73
N ASN A 58 -5.28 6.86 10.20
CA ASN A 58 -5.60 8.27 10.42
C ASN A 58 -5.55 9.12 9.14
N SER A 59 -5.08 8.57 8.03
CA SER A 59 -5.08 9.28 6.76
C SER A 59 -6.50 9.38 6.20
N LYS A 60 -6.77 10.49 5.54
CA LYS A 60 -8.00 10.69 4.75
C LYS A 60 -7.74 10.54 3.24
N ASN A 61 -6.52 10.21 2.85
CA ASN A 61 -6.13 10.20 1.46
C ASN A 61 -6.56 8.91 0.76
N VAL A 62 -7.15 9.04 -0.41
CA VAL A 62 -7.49 7.95 -1.33
C VAL A 62 -6.70 8.17 -2.60
N PHE A 63 -5.73 7.30 -2.85
CA PHE A 63 -4.96 7.35 -4.10
C PHE A 63 -5.75 6.65 -5.20
N VAL A 64 -5.84 7.28 -6.37
CA VAL A 64 -6.63 6.76 -7.48
C VAL A 64 -5.74 6.56 -8.71
N ALA A 65 -5.66 5.30 -9.14
CA ALA A 65 -4.87 4.82 -10.26
C ALA A 65 -5.79 4.33 -11.38
N PHE A 66 -5.64 4.85 -12.59
CA PHE A 66 -6.40 4.43 -13.76
C PHE A 66 -5.68 4.79 -15.05
N HIS A 67 -6.11 4.21 -16.17
CA HIS A 67 -5.61 4.57 -17.49
C HIS A 67 -6.11 5.95 -17.91
N PHE A 68 -5.20 6.90 -18.22
CA PHE A 68 -5.53 8.30 -18.51
C PHE A 68 -6.09 8.50 -19.94
N THR A 69 -7.15 7.77 -20.28
CA THR A 69 -7.97 8.05 -21.47
C THR A 69 -8.88 9.25 -21.18
N LYS A 70 -9.42 9.88 -22.25
CA LYS A 70 -10.36 11.00 -22.08
C LYS A 70 -11.60 10.58 -21.30
N GLU A 71 -12.15 9.41 -21.62
CA GLU A 71 -13.35 8.86 -20.98
C GLU A 71 -13.12 8.59 -19.49
N LEU A 72 -12.07 7.80 -19.16
CA LEU A 72 -11.80 7.46 -17.76
C LEU A 72 -11.42 8.69 -16.94
N LYS A 73 -10.71 9.67 -17.52
CA LYS A 73 -10.46 10.94 -16.82
C LYS A 73 -11.75 11.66 -16.47
N GLU A 74 -12.72 11.71 -17.37
CA GLU A 74 -14.01 12.33 -17.10
C GLU A 74 -14.72 11.65 -15.91
N ILE A 75 -14.75 10.32 -15.91
CA ILE A 75 -15.38 9.53 -14.84
C ILE A 75 -14.62 9.68 -13.51
N PHE A 76 -13.30 9.46 -13.52
CA PHE A 76 -12.53 9.41 -12.29
C PHE A 76 -12.24 10.79 -11.68
N ASP A 77 -11.99 11.82 -12.51
CA ASP A 77 -11.71 13.18 -12.03
C ASP A 77 -12.98 13.95 -11.62
N ASN A 78 -14.16 13.49 -12.02
CA ASN A 78 -15.44 14.08 -11.63
C ASN A 78 -16.23 13.14 -10.71
N ASP A 79 -16.77 12.03 -11.26
CA ASP A 79 -17.73 11.18 -10.56
C ASP A 79 -17.08 10.41 -9.38
N VAL A 80 -15.91 9.80 -9.57
CA VAL A 80 -15.21 9.08 -8.48
C VAL A 80 -14.68 10.06 -7.44
N LYS A 81 -14.15 11.20 -7.87
CA LYS A 81 -13.70 12.26 -6.98
C LYS A 81 -14.85 12.77 -6.09
N GLU A 82 -16.01 13.03 -6.67
CA GLU A 82 -17.21 13.44 -5.92
C GLU A 82 -17.55 12.46 -4.79
N ILE A 83 -17.56 11.14 -5.07
CA ILE A 83 -17.84 10.11 -4.07
C ILE A 83 -16.81 10.10 -2.94
N VAL A 84 -15.52 10.20 -3.28
CA VAL A 84 -14.44 10.22 -2.28
C VAL A 84 -14.61 11.43 -1.37
N GLU A 85 -14.89 12.61 -1.94
CA GLU A 85 -15.06 13.87 -1.19
C GLU A 85 -16.37 13.88 -0.37
N GLU A 86 -17.49 13.34 -0.88
CA GLU A 86 -18.73 13.15 -0.12
C GLU A 86 -18.53 12.30 1.15
N LEU A 87 -17.61 11.34 1.11
CA LEU A 87 -17.28 10.49 2.25
C LEU A 87 -16.27 11.14 3.23
N GLY A 88 -15.91 12.42 3.03
CA GLY A 88 -14.98 13.15 3.87
C GLY A 88 -13.52 12.75 3.67
N LEU A 89 -13.20 12.14 2.54
CA LEU A 89 -11.86 11.69 2.16
C LEU A 89 -11.25 12.63 1.10
N ASN A 90 -9.94 12.58 0.95
CA ASN A 90 -9.20 13.39 -0.01
C ASN A 90 -8.88 12.57 -1.26
N TYR A 91 -9.36 12.99 -2.41
CA TYR A 91 -9.01 12.39 -3.70
C TYR A 91 -7.59 12.79 -4.11
N ILE A 92 -6.70 11.81 -4.32
CA ILE A 92 -5.32 12.03 -4.74
C ILE A 92 -5.01 11.19 -5.97
N ARG A 93 -4.46 11.83 -6.99
CA ARG A 93 -3.84 11.17 -8.14
C ARG A 93 -2.55 11.87 -8.55
N VAL A 94 -1.75 11.24 -9.39
CA VAL A 94 -0.60 11.90 -10.01
C VAL A 94 -1.07 12.74 -11.19
N SER A 95 -0.68 14.01 -11.21
CA SER A 95 -0.87 14.86 -12.39
C SER A 95 0.37 14.78 -13.27
N SER A 96 0.17 14.85 -14.58
CA SER A 96 1.28 14.88 -15.56
C SER A 96 2.15 16.15 -15.52
N SER A 97 1.88 17.07 -14.59
CA SER A 97 2.60 18.33 -14.39
C SER A 97 3.25 18.37 -13.02
N THR A 98 4.34 17.65 -12.83
CA THR A 98 5.24 17.88 -11.70
C THR A 98 6.11 19.10 -11.98
N THR A 99 5.93 20.14 -11.20
CA THR A 99 6.76 21.36 -11.23
C THR A 99 8.02 21.25 -10.36
N ASP A 100 8.15 20.15 -9.60
CA ASP A 100 9.31 19.94 -8.72
C ASP A 100 10.41 19.18 -9.47
N THR A 101 11.45 19.90 -9.87
CA THR A 101 12.57 19.40 -10.67
C THR A 101 13.48 18.42 -9.92
N ASN A 102 13.31 18.24 -8.61
CA ASN A 102 14.17 17.41 -7.77
C ASN A 102 13.56 16.03 -7.42
N LYS A 103 12.29 15.79 -7.76
CA LYS A 103 11.63 14.50 -7.54
C LYS A 103 11.25 13.88 -8.87
N THR A 104 11.50 12.58 -8.99
CA THR A 104 10.97 11.84 -10.14
C THR A 104 9.46 11.63 -9.97
N ILE A 105 8.74 11.48 -11.09
CA ILE A 105 7.29 11.11 -11.07
C ILE A 105 7.07 9.86 -10.22
N ASN A 106 8.00 8.91 -10.25
CA ASN A 106 7.92 7.68 -9.46
C ASN A 106 8.01 7.96 -7.94
N ASP A 107 8.88 8.88 -7.50
CA ASP A 107 8.97 9.24 -6.08
C ASP A 107 7.67 9.89 -5.59
N GLU A 108 7.03 10.69 -6.44
CA GLU A 108 5.73 11.30 -6.13
C GLU A 108 4.62 10.23 -5.99
N ILE A 109 4.56 9.27 -6.94
CA ILE A 109 3.62 8.14 -6.88
C ILE A 109 3.80 7.36 -5.58
N ILE A 110 5.03 6.94 -5.29
CA ILE A 110 5.37 6.18 -4.09
C ILE A 110 4.98 6.95 -2.81
N GLY A 111 5.29 8.25 -2.75
CA GLY A 111 4.95 9.08 -1.60
C GLY A 111 3.44 9.22 -1.40
N LYS A 112 2.68 9.42 -2.49
CA LYS A 112 1.22 9.52 -2.44
C LYS A 112 0.57 8.20 -2.03
N ILE A 113 1.00 7.06 -2.57
CA ILE A 113 0.52 5.75 -2.15
C ILE A 113 0.81 5.52 -0.67
N LYS A 114 2.06 5.75 -0.23
CA LYS A 114 2.45 5.60 1.20
C LYS A 114 1.62 6.45 2.15
N SER A 115 1.16 7.61 1.72
CA SER A 115 0.33 8.51 2.56
C SER A 115 -1.16 8.22 2.48
N SER A 116 -1.59 7.22 1.71
CA SER A 116 -3.00 6.95 1.49
C SER A 116 -3.55 5.89 2.45
N LYS A 117 -4.82 6.06 2.84
CA LYS A 117 -5.59 5.08 3.61
C LYS A 117 -6.09 3.94 2.71
N ILE A 118 -6.49 4.28 1.48
CA ILE A 118 -7.07 3.36 0.50
C ILE A 118 -6.48 3.69 -0.87
N VAL A 119 -6.33 2.68 -1.71
CA VAL A 119 -6.03 2.83 -3.14
C VAL A 119 -7.22 2.32 -3.95
N ILE A 120 -7.71 3.12 -4.89
CA ILE A 120 -8.66 2.69 -5.92
C ILE A 120 -7.86 2.48 -7.20
N ALA A 121 -7.87 1.27 -7.74
CA ALA A 121 -7.14 0.90 -8.94
C ALA A 121 -8.09 0.37 -10.02
N ASP A 122 -8.21 1.10 -11.14
CA ASP A 122 -9.03 0.69 -12.27
C ASP A 122 -8.19 0.08 -13.37
N PHE A 123 -8.48 -1.17 -13.68
CA PHE A 123 -7.73 -1.98 -14.63
C PHE A 123 -8.28 -1.93 -16.07
N THR A 124 -9.27 -1.10 -16.33
CA THR A 124 -9.75 -0.83 -17.70
C THR A 124 -8.60 -0.34 -18.58
N GLY A 125 -8.39 -0.96 -19.74
CA GLY A 125 -7.28 -0.68 -20.64
C GLY A 125 -5.94 -1.29 -20.22
N GLN A 126 -5.90 -2.14 -19.20
CA GLN A 126 -4.77 -3.01 -18.82
C GLN A 126 -3.40 -2.31 -18.71
N ARG A 127 -3.35 -1.11 -18.10
CA ARG A 127 -2.10 -0.35 -17.95
C ARG A 127 -1.18 -0.93 -16.89
N ASN A 128 0.05 -1.26 -17.27
CA ASN A 128 1.07 -1.82 -16.37
C ASN A 128 1.35 -0.93 -15.16
N SER A 129 1.26 0.41 -15.30
CA SER A 129 1.44 1.33 -14.17
C SER A 129 0.41 1.12 -13.08
N VAL A 130 -0.85 0.85 -13.42
CA VAL A 130 -1.93 0.57 -12.45
C VAL A 130 -1.65 -0.72 -11.69
N TYR A 131 -1.16 -1.77 -12.38
CA TYR A 131 -0.75 -3.01 -11.73
C TYR A 131 0.40 -2.79 -10.75
N PHE A 132 1.40 -1.97 -11.12
CA PHE A 132 2.50 -1.61 -10.22
C PHE A 132 2.00 -0.86 -8.98
N GLU A 133 1.15 0.15 -9.16
CA GLU A 133 0.61 0.98 -8.09
C GLU A 133 -0.23 0.17 -7.10
N ALA A 134 -1.11 -0.71 -7.63
CA ALA A 134 -1.92 -1.62 -6.81
C ALA A 134 -1.05 -2.64 -6.06
N GLY A 135 -0.07 -3.25 -6.73
CA GLY A 135 0.86 -4.20 -6.12
C GLY A 135 1.72 -3.55 -5.04
N PHE A 136 2.18 -2.32 -5.26
CA PHE A 136 2.94 -1.57 -4.27
C PHE A 136 2.09 -1.24 -3.03
N ALA A 137 0.82 -0.84 -3.22
CA ALA A 137 -0.10 -0.61 -2.12
C ALA A 137 -0.34 -1.88 -1.29
N LEU A 138 -0.56 -3.04 -1.96
CA LEU A 138 -0.69 -4.33 -1.28
C LEU A 138 0.55 -4.69 -0.47
N GLY A 139 1.75 -4.47 -1.02
CA GLY A 139 3.00 -4.72 -0.32
C GLY A 139 3.20 -3.86 0.94
N LEU A 140 2.47 -2.74 1.04
CA LEU A 140 2.42 -1.85 2.20
C LEU A 140 1.21 -2.13 3.11
N ASN A 141 0.45 -3.20 2.88
CA ASN A 141 -0.81 -3.51 3.56
C ASN A 141 -1.88 -2.42 3.43
N ILE A 142 -1.81 -1.57 2.41
CA ILE A 142 -2.83 -0.56 2.13
C ILE A 142 -3.97 -1.24 1.37
N PRO A 143 -5.23 -1.13 1.83
CA PRO A 143 -6.38 -1.71 1.15
C PRO A 143 -6.50 -1.20 -0.29
N VAL A 144 -6.69 -2.12 -1.24
CA VAL A 144 -6.90 -1.81 -2.64
C VAL A 144 -8.32 -2.18 -3.07
N ILE A 145 -9.04 -1.23 -3.60
CA ILE A 145 -10.32 -1.45 -4.29
C ILE A 145 -10.00 -1.64 -5.78
N TRP A 146 -10.19 -2.86 -6.24
CA TRP A 146 -9.96 -3.28 -7.61
C TRP A 146 -11.21 -3.00 -8.44
N THR A 147 -11.10 -2.23 -9.52
CA THR A 147 -12.22 -1.96 -10.42
C THR A 147 -11.84 -2.27 -11.87
N CYS A 148 -12.81 -2.62 -12.68
CA CYS A 148 -12.61 -2.80 -14.12
C CYS A 148 -13.96 -2.70 -14.84
N LYS A 149 -14.00 -2.17 -16.06
CA LYS A 149 -15.17 -2.30 -16.92
C LYS A 149 -15.48 -3.78 -17.12
N LYS A 150 -16.75 -4.15 -17.00
CA LYS A 150 -17.22 -5.53 -17.12
C LYS A 150 -16.89 -6.14 -18.49
N GLU A 151 -16.94 -5.35 -19.54
CA GLU A 151 -16.59 -5.78 -20.90
C GLU A 151 -15.14 -6.24 -21.04
N GLU A 152 -14.23 -5.72 -20.19
CA GLU A 152 -12.79 -6.01 -20.17
C GLU A 152 -12.38 -7.04 -19.09
N GLU A 153 -13.32 -7.61 -18.34
CA GLU A 153 -13.05 -8.59 -17.28
C GLU A 153 -12.15 -9.75 -17.76
N LYS A 154 -12.36 -10.21 -18.99
CA LYS A 154 -11.61 -11.34 -19.54
C LYS A 154 -10.15 -11.00 -19.87
N GLU A 155 -9.83 -9.72 -19.97
CA GLU A 155 -8.49 -9.22 -20.27
C GLU A 155 -7.66 -9.02 -19.00
N LEU A 156 -8.28 -9.10 -17.82
CA LEU A 156 -7.57 -9.00 -16.55
C LEU A 156 -6.45 -10.04 -16.45
N SER A 157 -5.28 -9.61 -15.95
CA SER A 157 -4.15 -10.51 -15.72
C SER A 157 -4.56 -11.67 -14.83
N PHE A 158 -4.07 -12.87 -15.18
CA PHE A 158 -4.32 -14.09 -14.39
C PHE A 158 -3.94 -13.90 -12.92
N ASP A 159 -2.82 -13.23 -12.65
CA ASP A 159 -2.29 -13.02 -11.30
C ASP A 159 -3.21 -12.14 -10.42
N THR A 160 -4.05 -11.31 -11.03
CA THR A 160 -4.94 -10.40 -10.30
C THR A 160 -6.39 -10.85 -10.26
N ARG A 161 -6.79 -11.85 -11.06
CA ARG A 161 -8.17 -12.39 -11.06
C ARG A 161 -8.62 -12.97 -9.73
N GLN A 162 -7.68 -13.34 -8.86
CA GLN A 162 -7.98 -13.84 -7.52
C GLN A 162 -8.49 -12.74 -6.55
N TYR A 163 -8.25 -11.46 -6.87
CA TYR A 163 -8.77 -10.36 -6.08
C TYR A 163 -10.21 -10.02 -6.50
N PRO A 164 -11.08 -9.68 -5.54
CA PRO A 164 -12.48 -9.34 -5.83
C PRO A 164 -12.56 -8.01 -6.59
N HIS A 165 -12.72 -8.07 -7.90
CA HIS A 165 -12.90 -6.89 -8.73
C HIS A 165 -14.35 -6.38 -8.67
N THR A 166 -14.50 -5.09 -8.49
CA THR A 166 -15.74 -4.34 -8.69
C THR A 166 -15.88 -4.12 -10.19
N LEU A 167 -16.67 -4.97 -10.84
CA LEU A 167 -16.97 -4.87 -12.26
C LEU A 167 -18.08 -3.85 -12.48
N TRP A 168 -17.87 -2.89 -13.35
CA TRP A 168 -18.82 -1.81 -13.59
C TRP A 168 -19.18 -1.68 -15.08
N GLU A 169 -20.45 -1.37 -15.35
CA GLU A 169 -21.00 -1.19 -16.70
C GLU A 169 -21.25 0.30 -17.01
N THR A 170 -21.67 1.07 -16.02
CA THR A 170 -21.95 2.50 -16.15
C THR A 170 -21.24 3.27 -15.02
N LYS A 171 -21.07 4.57 -15.19
CA LYS A 171 -20.49 5.43 -14.15
C LYS A 171 -21.36 5.48 -12.89
N GLU A 172 -22.68 5.39 -13.03
CA GLU A 172 -23.62 5.33 -11.91
C GLU A 172 -23.43 4.06 -11.09
N ASP A 173 -23.27 2.91 -11.77
CA ASP A 173 -22.96 1.63 -11.16
C ASP A 173 -21.61 1.67 -10.42
N LEU A 174 -20.57 2.22 -11.07
CA LEU A 174 -19.27 2.42 -10.42
C LEU A 174 -19.39 3.28 -9.15
N LYS A 175 -20.13 4.39 -9.21
CA LYS A 175 -20.34 5.31 -8.07
C LYS A 175 -20.97 4.58 -6.89
N GLU A 176 -22.03 3.82 -7.13
CA GLU A 176 -22.74 3.08 -6.08
C GLU A 176 -21.83 2.01 -5.45
N GLN A 177 -21.16 1.21 -6.27
CA GLN A 177 -20.28 0.15 -5.81
C GLN A 177 -19.07 0.71 -5.02
N LEU A 178 -18.44 1.79 -5.50
CA LEU A 178 -17.33 2.44 -4.80
C LEU A 178 -17.78 3.02 -3.45
N ARG A 179 -18.95 3.70 -3.40
CA ARG A 179 -19.49 4.23 -2.14
C ARG A 179 -19.64 3.13 -1.10
N ASN A 180 -20.20 1.99 -1.49
CA ASN A 180 -20.40 0.85 -0.59
C ASN A 180 -19.06 0.23 -0.16
N ARG A 181 -18.12 0.10 -1.10
CA ARG A 181 -16.83 -0.52 -0.82
C ARG A 181 -15.95 0.35 0.08
N ILE A 182 -15.89 1.66 -0.16
CA ILE A 182 -15.15 2.60 0.67
C ILE A 182 -15.70 2.60 2.10
N LYS A 183 -17.03 2.67 2.28
CA LYS A 183 -17.67 2.59 3.61
C LYS A 183 -17.38 1.29 4.36
N ALA A 184 -17.20 0.19 3.67
CA ALA A 184 -16.90 -1.10 4.28
C ALA A 184 -15.44 -1.21 4.77
N ILE A 185 -14.53 -0.38 4.23
CA ILE A 185 -13.09 -0.40 4.53
C ILE A 185 -12.71 0.74 5.48
N SER A 186 -13.45 1.85 5.46
CA SER A 186 -13.19 3.05 6.27
C SER A 186 -13.66 2.88 7.71
#